data_3ff1854311f63a713db1d36bf2d2991d
#
_entry.id   3ff1854311f63a713db1d36bf2d2991d
#
_cell.length_a   1.000
_cell.length_b   1.000
_cell.length_c   1.000
_cell.angle_alpha   90.00
_cell.angle_beta   90.00
_cell.angle_gamma   90.00
#
_symmetry.space_group_name_H-M   'P 1'
#
loop_
_entity.id
_entity.type
_entity.pdbx_description
1 polymer ?
#
loop_
_entity_poly.entity_id
_entity_poly.type
_entity_poly.pdbx_seq_one_letter_code
_entity_poly.pdbx_strand_id
1 'polypeptide(L)'
;MTNEQINFINQIRPIIEKYVSQYGYNANVIDAIVGQACLESNYGKSGLSAKYHNYFGMKCGSYWKGKSVNMRTHEEFNVGFISVINDNFRVYDDMDSGVRGYFDFISTSRYQNLKLTTTPEEYLNTIKSDGYATSSSYVNNVMKVVNSLPKNGIKISEPEVIYEVGKEYTLQDNMIVRTGAGTNCKKVGHSGLTADGKKHDTDKNGSLDKGTIITCKEIKTTGNGDVWLRCPSGWVAAIHNGTVYIK
;
A
#
# COMPACT_ATOMS: atom_id res chain seq x y z
N MET A 1 -13.31 -10.32 2.86
CA MET A 1 -11.97 -9.70 2.99
C MET A 1 -11.70 -9.30 4.42
N THR A 2 -10.45 -9.37 4.88
CA THR A 2 -10.03 -8.85 6.19
C THR A 2 -9.83 -7.33 6.12
N ASN A 3 -9.81 -6.66 7.30
CA ASN A 3 -9.52 -5.21 7.35
C ASN A 3 -8.16 -4.85 6.72
N GLU A 4 -7.14 -5.69 6.92
CA GLU A 4 -5.81 -5.48 6.32
C GLU A 4 -5.84 -5.56 4.78
N GLN A 5 -6.61 -6.51 4.23
CA GLN A 5 -6.80 -6.61 2.78
C GLN A 5 -7.49 -5.37 2.21
N ILE A 6 -8.52 -4.90 2.89
CA ILE A 6 -9.25 -3.68 2.49
C ILE A 6 -8.33 -2.45 2.60
N ASN A 7 -7.53 -2.34 3.64
CA ASN A 7 -6.55 -1.25 3.79
C ASN A 7 -5.53 -1.23 2.65
N PHE A 8 -5.01 -2.39 2.25
CA PHE A 8 -4.11 -2.48 1.10
C PHE A 8 -4.79 -1.99 -0.19
N ILE A 9 -6.03 -2.43 -0.45
CA ILE A 9 -6.80 -2.02 -1.63
C ILE A 9 -7.02 -0.50 -1.62
N ASN A 10 -7.38 0.08 -0.48
CA ASN A 10 -7.61 1.52 -0.35
C ASN A 10 -6.34 2.36 -0.58
N GLN A 11 -5.16 1.81 -0.28
CA GLN A 11 -3.87 2.47 -0.54
C GLN A 11 -3.47 2.37 -2.02
N ILE A 12 -3.57 1.18 -2.63
CA ILE A 12 -3.03 0.95 -3.96
C ILE A 12 -3.98 1.41 -5.08
N ARG A 13 -5.31 1.30 -4.87
CA ARG A 13 -6.32 1.64 -5.89
C ARG A 13 -6.20 3.08 -6.41
N PRO A 14 -6.12 4.14 -5.57
CA PRO A 14 -6.00 5.51 -6.07
C PRO A 14 -4.75 5.73 -6.93
N ILE A 15 -3.67 5.02 -6.64
CA ILE A 15 -2.43 5.09 -7.41
C ILE A 15 -2.63 4.39 -8.77
N ILE A 16 -3.29 3.23 -8.79
CA ILE A 16 -3.64 2.53 -10.03
C ILE A 16 -4.57 3.41 -10.90
N GLU A 17 -5.61 4.01 -10.32
CA GLU A 17 -6.53 4.93 -11.00
C GLU A 17 -5.80 6.11 -11.65
N LYS A 18 -4.87 6.73 -10.92
CA LYS A 18 -3.98 7.78 -11.43
C LYS A 18 -3.23 7.33 -12.68
N TYR A 19 -2.61 6.16 -12.63
CA TYR A 19 -1.79 5.66 -13.74
C TYR A 19 -2.63 5.07 -14.90
N VAL A 20 -3.79 4.47 -14.64
CA VAL A 20 -4.76 4.09 -15.68
C VAL A 20 -5.11 5.30 -16.54
N SER A 21 -5.46 6.41 -15.90
CA SER A 21 -5.76 7.68 -16.58
C SER A 21 -4.53 8.22 -17.33
N GLN A 22 -3.39 8.29 -16.65
CA GLN A 22 -2.16 8.89 -17.19
C GLN A 22 -1.62 8.14 -18.42
N TYR A 23 -1.72 6.80 -18.44
CA TYR A 23 -1.23 5.96 -19.53
C TYR A 23 -2.29 5.65 -20.58
N GLY A 24 -3.53 6.16 -20.41
CA GLY A 24 -4.61 6.04 -21.39
C GLY A 24 -5.22 4.64 -21.48
N TYR A 25 -5.34 3.93 -20.35
CA TYR A 25 -6.11 2.69 -20.26
C TYR A 25 -7.58 2.98 -19.95
N ASN A 26 -8.47 2.02 -20.26
CA ASN A 26 -9.89 2.14 -19.94
C ASN A 26 -10.10 2.05 -18.41
N ALA A 27 -10.93 2.93 -17.84
CA ALA A 27 -11.22 2.93 -16.41
C ALA A 27 -11.85 1.61 -15.91
N ASN A 28 -12.57 0.88 -16.78
CA ASN A 28 -13.19 -0.39 -16.42
C ASN A 28 -12.17 -1.51 -16.11
N VAL A 29 -10.88 -1.36 -16.49
CA VAL A 29 -9.85 -2.38 -16.20
C VAL A 29 -9.16 -2.16 -14.83
N ILE A 30 -9.49 -1.09 -14.11
CA ILE A 30 -8.91 -0.78 -12.79
C ILE A 30 -9.02 -1.99 -11.85
N ASP A 31 -10.20 -2.61 -11.76
CA ASP A 31 -10.42 -3.75 -10.88
C ASP A 31 -9.56 -4.96 -11.24
N ALA A 32 -9.26 -5.18 -12.52
CA ALA A 32 -8.33 -6.22 -12.95
C ALA A 32 -6.93 -5.95 -12.41
N ILE A 33 -6.43 -4.73 -12.54
CA ILE A 33 -5.08 -4.33 -12.10
C ILE A 33 -4.98 -4.37 -10.57
N VAL A 34 -6.03 -3.91 -9.85
CA VAL A 34 -6.11 -4.04 -8.39
C VAL A 34 -6.10 -5.51 -7.98
N GLY A 35 -6.88 -6.36 -8.66
CA GLY A 35 -6.92 -7.80 -8.43
C GLY A 35 -5.56 -8.48 -8.64
N GLN A 36 -4.83 -8.11 -9.69
CA GLN A 36 -3.46 -8.56 -9.92
C GLN A 36 -2.54 -8.16 -8.75
N ALA A 37 -2.53 -6.88 -8.39
CA ALA A 37 -1.71 -6.41 -7.27
C ALA A 37 -2.02 -7.16 -5.97
N CYS A 38 -3.29 -7.41 -5.66
CA CYS A 38 -3.71 -8.17 -4.49
C CYS A 38 -3.20 -9.61 -4.51
N LEU A 39 -3.35 -10.30 -5.64
CA LEU A 39 -2.95 -11.70 -5.78
C LEU A 39 -1.43 -11.85 -5.73
N GLU A 40 -0.70 -11.10 -6.56
CA GLU A 40 0.77 -11.19 -6.71
C GLU A 40 1.51 -10.79 -5.44
N SER A 41 1.00 -9.82 -4.70
CA SER A 41 1.64 -9.32 -3.49
C SER A 41 1.13 -9.97 -2.19
N ASN A 42 0.14 -10.88 -2.28
CA ASN A 42 -0.62 -11.32 -1.11
C ASN A 42 -1.12 -10.13 -0.28
N TYR A 43 -1.79 -9.19 -0.95
CA TYR A 43 -2.28 -7.94 -0.35
C TYR A 43 -1.16 -7.14 0.33
N GLY A 44 -0.02 -7.00 -0.34
CA GLY A 44 1.13 -6.26 0.16
C GLY A 44 1.98 -6.96 1.23
N LYS A 45 1.64 -8.21 1.60
CA LYS A 45 2.30 -8.95 2.68
C LYS A 45 3.47 -9.83 2.21
N SER A 46 3.60 -10.09 0.91
CA SER A 46 4.73 -10.88 0.41
C SER A 46 6.06 -10.17 0.74
N GLY A 47 7.12 -10.94 0.95
CA GLY A 47 8.44 -10.36 1.22
C GLY A 47 8.91 -9.40 0.14
N LEU A 48 8.52 -9.65 -1.12
CA LEU A 48 8.84 -8.80 -2.27
C LEU A 48 8.07 -7.46 -2.21
N SER A 49 6.79 -7.49 -1.89
CA SER A 49 5.99 -6.26 -1.81
C SER A 49 6.25 -5.45 -0.55
N ALA A 50 6.33 -6.11 0.61
CA ALA A 50 6.48 -5.44 1.90
C ALA A 50 7.83 -4.72 2.07
N LYS A 51 8.92 -5.28 1.48
CA LYS A 51 10.27 -4.72 1.62
C LYS A 51 10.72 -3.91 0.41
N TYR A 52 10.19 -4.23 -0.77
CA TYR A 52 10.74 -3.73 -2.04
C TYR A 52 9.70 -3.10 -2.94
N HIS A 53 8.48 -2.91 -2.45
CA HIS A 53 7.36 -2.22 -3.13
C HIS A 53 7.05 -2.79 -4.53
N ASN A 54 7.35 -4.07 -4.77
CA ASN A 54 7.06 -4.76 -6.02
C ASN A 54 5.77 -5.58 -5.87
N TYR A 55 4.65 -4.98 -6.20
CA TYR A 55 3.30 -5.53 -5.98
C TYR A 55 2.81 -6.42 -7.12
N PHE A 56 3.54 -6.47 -8.22
CA PHE A 56 3.17 -7.18 -9.45
C PHE A 56 4.15 -8.30 -9.83
N GLY A 57 5.08 -8.67 -8.93
CA GLY A 57 6.05 -9.73 -9.21
C GLY A 57 7.03 -9.40 -10.35
N MET A 58 7.31 -8.12 -10.58
CA MET A 58 8.11 -7.67 -11.72
C MET A 58 9.54 -8.15 -11.65
N LYS A 59 9.94 -9.01 -12.59
CA LYS A 59 11.32 -9.45 -12.79
C LYS A 59 12.15 -8.39 -13.50
N CYS A 60 13.47 -8.42 -13.30
CA CYS A 60 14.37 -7.45 -13.93
C CYS A 60 14.41 -7.58 -15.45
N GLY A 61 14.48 -8.82 -15.95
CA GLY A 61 14.76 -9.04 -17.37
C GLY A 61 16.13 -8.44 -17.77
N SER A 62 16.41 -8.38 -19.07
CA SER A 62 17.69 -7.90 -19.60
C SER A 62 17.84 -6.37 -19.64
N TYR A 63 16.74 -5.64 -19.61
CA TYR A 63 16.73 -4.19 -19.80
C TYR A 63 16.62 -3.36 -18.52
N TRP A 64 16.35 -4.00 -17.38
CA TRP A 64 16.24 -3.30 -16.10
C TRP A 64 17.60 -2.78 -15.63
N LYS A 65 17.68 -1.47 -15.32
CA LYS A 65 18.90 -0.80 -14.82
C LYS A 65 18.77 -0.27 -13.41
N GLY A 66 17.59 -0.46 -12.78
CA GLY A 66 17.32 -0.04 -11.41
C GLY A 66 17.82 -1.04 -10.36
N LYS A 67 17.50 -0.76 -9.10
CA LYS A 67 17.78 -1.67 -7.97
C LYS A 67 17.10 -3.02 -8.16
N SER A 68 17.76 -4.09 -7.73
CA SER A 68 17.23 -5.44 -7.81
C SER A 68 17.51 -6.24 -6.54
N VAL A 69 16.69 -7.27 -6.32
CA VAL A 69 16.89 -8.26 -5.27
C VAL A 69 16.79 -9.67 -5.87
N ASN A 70 17.70 -10.56 -5.48
CA ASN A 70 17.62 -11.96 -5.87
C ASN A 70 16.76 -12.71 -4.85
N MET A 71 15.70 -13.35 -5.33
CA MET A 71 14.75 -14.09 -4.47
C MET A 71 14.39 -15.43 -5.08
N ARG A 72 14.10 -16.37 -4.21
CA ARG A 72 13.58 -17.69 -4.57
C ARG A 72 12.12 -17.56 -5.00
N THR A 73 11.77 -18.11 -6.15
CA THR A 73 10.43 -18.11 -6.71
C THR A 73 10.05 -19.49 -7.26
N HIS A 74 8.75 -19.70 -7.44
CA HIS A 74 8.19 -20.91 -8.04
C HIS A 74 7.72 -20.59 -9.44
N GLU A 75 8.16 -21.34 -10.43
CA GLU A 75 7.77 -21.21 -11.83
C GLU A 75 7.09 -22.49 -12.30
N GLU A 76 5.94 -22.33 -12.95
CA GLU A 76 5.26 -23.42 -13.65
C GLU A 76 5.71 -23.42 -15.13
N PHE A 77 6.60 -24.34 -15.50
CA PHE A 77 7.09 -24.47 -16.88
C PHE A 77 6.16 -25.29 -17.78
N ASN A 78 5.43 -26.24 -17.20
CA ASN A 78 4.36 -27.02 -17.85
C ASN A 78 3.28 -27.28 -16.81
N VAL A 79 2.06 -27.57 -17.25
CA VAL A 79 0.93 -27.85 -16.37
C VAL A 79 1.31 -28.91 -15.34
N GLY A 80 1.39 -28.54 -14.05
CA GLY A 80 1.73 -29.41 -12.94
C GLY A 80 3.22 -29.55 -12.63
N PHE A 81 4.13 -28.95 -13.41
CA PHE A 81 5.58 -28.96 -13.14
C PHE A 81 6.03 -27.61 -12.56
N ILE A 82 6.16 -27.56 -11.24
CA ILE A 82 6.65 -26.39 -10.51
C ILE A 82 8.14 -26.58 -10.22
N SER A 83 8.96 -25.65 -10.69
CA SER A 83 10.39 -25.58 -10.34
C SER A 83 10.65 -24.38 -9.44
N VAL A 84 11.56 -24.57 -8.51
CA VAL A 84 12.03 -23.51 -7.62
C VAL A 84 13.32 -22.95 -8.19
N ILE A 85 13.30 -21.69 -8.58
CA ILE A 85 14.46 -21.00 -9.13
C ILE A 85 14.76 -19.72 -8.34
N ASN A 86 15.97 -19.21 -8.47
CA ASN A 86 16.32 -17.87 -8.02
C ASN A 86 16.20 -16.92 -9.21
N ASP A 87 15.53 -15.80 -9.02
CA ASP A 87 15.39 -14.78 -10.05
C ASP A 87 15.60 -13.38 -9.46
N ASN A 88 15.93 -12.41 -10.32
CA ASN A 88 16.12 -11.03 -9.93
C ASN A 88 14.83 -10.24 -10.12
N PHE A 89 14.33 -9.68 -9.04
CA PHE A 89 13.12 -8.86 -9.03
C PHE A 89 13.47 -7.38 -8.90
N ARG A 90 12.65 -6.54 -9.51
CA ARG A 90 12.78 -5.08 -9.43
C ARG A 90 12.51 -4.60 -8.01
N VAL A 91 13.26 -3.62 -7.57
CA VAL A 91 13.10 -2.93 -6.28
C VAL A 91 12.68 -1.50 -6.54
N TYR A 92 11.66 -1.05 -5.83
CA TYR A 92 11.12 0.31 -5.90
C TYR A 92 11.23 0.99 -4.54
N ASP A 93 11.24 2.32 -4.52
CA ASP A 93 11.46 3.09 -3.30
C ASP A 93 10.16 3.29 -2.49
N ASP A 94 9.00 3.22 -3.16
CA ASP A 94 7.67 3.37 -2.55
C ASP A 94 6.57 2.69 -3.39
N MET A 95 5.32 2.77 -2.90
CA MET A 95 4.17 2.17 -3.58
C MET A 95 3.88 2.87 -4.92
N ASP A 96 4.02 4.19 -5.01
CA ASP A 96 3.76 4.94 -6.23
C ASP A 96 4.72 4.50 -7.35
N SER A 97 6.01 4.43 -7.06
CA SER A 97 7.03 3.96 -8.01
C SER A 97 6.87 2.48 -8.38
N GLY A 98 6.42 1.64 -7.46
CA GLY A 98 6.11 0.23 -7.73
C GLY A 98 4.96 0.06 -8.70
N VAL A 99 3.88 0.81 -8.51
CA VAL A 99 2.73 0.82 -9.45
C VAL A 99 3.14 1.44 -10.78
N ARG A 100 3.84 2.58 -10.79
CA ARG A 100 4.35 3.18 -12.03
C ARG A 100 5.21 2.19 -12.82
N GLY A 101 6.10 1.46 -12.14
CA GLY A 101 6.97 0.46 -12.80
C GLY A 101 6.19 -0.67 -13.49
N TYR A 102 5.01 -1.02 -12.99
CA TYR A 102 4.09 -1.92 -13.68
C TYR A 102 3.54 -1.27 -14.96
N PHE A 103 3.05 -0.02 -14.89
CA PHE A 103 2.54 0.68 -16.08
C PHE A 103 3.62 0.94 -17.13
N ASP A 104 4.85 1.26 -16.72
CA ASP A 104 5.99 1.35 -17.64
C ASP A 104 6.22 0.03 -18.39
N PHE A 105 6.10 -1.10 -17.70
CA PHE A 105 6.28 -2.42 -18.29
C PHE A 105 5.16 -2.77 -19.28
N ILE A 106 3.89 -2.59 -18.91
CA ILE A 106 2.76 -2.89 -19.80
C ILE A 106 2.60 -1.87 -20.93
N SER A 107 3.34 -0.77 -20.91
CA SER A 107 3.40 0.21 -22.01
C SER A 107 4.37 -0.18 -23.12
N THR A 108 5.12 -1.29 -22.97
CA THR A 108 5.99 -1.81 -24.03
C THR A 108 5.15 -2.35 -25.20
N SER A 109 5.77 -2.48 -26.40
CA SER A 109 5.07 -2.91 -27.63
C SER A 109 4.31 -4.22 -27.48
N ARG A 110 4.82 -5.12 -26.64
CA ARG A 110 4.20 -6.44 -26.37
C ARG A 110 2.79 -6.35 -25.82
N TYR A 111 2.48 -5.30 -25.04
CA TYR A 111 1.24 -5.16 -24.28
C TYR A 111 0.34 -4.01 -24.78
N GLN A 112 0.58 -3.47 -25.99
CA GLN A 112 -0.17 -2.32 -26.50
C GLN A 112 -1.66 -2.60 -26.72
N ASN A 113 -2.04 -3.86 -26.99
CA ASN A 113 -3.42 -4.33 -27.16
C ASN A 113 -4.25 -4.21 -25.86
N LEU A 114 -3.60 -4.15 -24.67
CA LEU A 114 -4.30 -3.92 -23.39
C LEU A 114 -5.10 -2.61 -23.38
N LYS A 115 -4.68 -1.60 -24.14
CA LYS A 115 -5.39 -0.32 -24.24
C LYS A 115 -6.76 -0.43 -24.92
N LEU A 116 -7.00 -1.51 -25.66
CA LEU A 116 -8.26 -1.78 -26.35
C LEU A 116 -9.25 -2.53 -25.48
N THR A 117 -8.82 -3.08 -24.34
CA THR A 117 -9.68 -3.86 -23.46
C THR A 117 -10.62 -2.95 -22.67
N THR A 118 -11.86 -3.40 -22.49
CA THR A 118 -12.94 -2.61 -21.87
C THR A 118 -13.55 -3.26 -20.64
N THR A 119 -13.15 -4.52 -20.35
CA THR A 119 -13.60 -5.26 -19.17
C THR A 119 -12.42 -5.87 -18.43
N PRO A 120 -12.55 -6.14 -17.10
CA PRO A 120 -11.52 -6.82 -16.33
C PRO A 120 -11.12 -8.19 -16.93
N GLU A 121 -12.09 -8.96 -17.39
CA GLU A 121 -11.83 -10.29 -17.93
C GLU A 121 -11.07 -10.23 -19.27
N GLU A 122 -11.45 -9.32 -20.17
CA GLU A 122 -10.70 -9.07 -21.41
C GLU A 122 -9.26 -8.68 -21.12
N TYR A 123 -9.04 -7.75 -20.18
CA TYR A 123 -7.72 -7.32 -19.78
C TYR A 123 -6.86 -8.48 -19.29
N LEU A 124 -7.40 -9.31 -18.39
CA LEU A 124 -6.67 -10.44 -17.81
C LEU A 124 -6.38 -11.54 -18.83
N ASN A 125 -7.32 -11.84 -19.74
CA ASN A 125 -7.07 -12.79 -20.81
C ASN A 125 -6.01 -12.27 -21.78
N THR A 126 -6.07 -11.00 -22.14
CA THR A 126 -5.11 -10.37 -23.07
C THR A 126 -3.71 -10.35 -22.46
N ILE A 127 -3.52 -9.86 -21.24
CA ILE A 127 -2.21 -9.80 -20.61
C ILE A 127 -1.58 -11.18 -20.39
N LYS A 128 -2.42 -12.20 -20.09
CA LYS A 128 -1.96 -13.58 -20.01
C LYS A 128 -1.53 -14.12 -21.38
N SER A 129 -2.31 -13.87 -22.42
CA SER A 129 -1.99 -14.23 -23.80
C SER A 129 -0.67 -13.62 -24.27
N ASP A 130 -0.39 -12.39 -23.82
CA ASP A 130 0.86 -11.68 -24.06
C ASP A 130 2.04 -12.22 -23.24
N GLY A 131 1.80 -13.25 -22.40
CA GLY A 131 2.83 -13.97 -21.67
C GLY A 131 3.25 -13.34 -20.34
N TYR A 132 2.36 -12.58 -19.71
CA TYR A 132 2.57 -12.06 -18.36
C TYR A 132 2.60 -13.17 -17.29
N ALA A 133 1.73 -14.17 -17.46
CA ALA A 133 1.62 -15.31 -16.56
C ALA A 133 1.46 -16.62 -17.35
N THR A 134 2.11 -17.69 -16.87
CA THR A 134 2.08 -19.03 -17.49
C THR A 134 0.99 -19.92 -16.90
N SER A 135 0.57 -19.69 -15.65
CA SER A 135 -0.42 -20.53 -14.97
C SER A 135 -1.76 -20.56 -15.69
N SER A 136 -2.31 -21.76 -15.94
CA SER A 136 -3.61 -21.95 -16.55
C SER A 136 -4.75 -21.33 -15.74
N SER A 137 -4.62 -21.32 -14.41
CA SER A 137 -5.62 -20.80 -13.46
C SER A 137 -5.50 -19.28 -13.20
N TYR A 138 -4.51 -18.59 -13.80
CA TYR A 138 -4.21 -17.19 -13.51
C TYR A 138 -5.42 -16.28 -13.57
N VAL A 139 -6.11 -16.24 -14.73
CA VAL A 139 -7.28 -15.39 -14.94
C VAL A 139 -8.38 -15.68 -13.91
N ASN A 140 -8.70 -16.97 -13.71
CA ASN A 140 -9.71 -17.36 -12.74
C ASN A 140 -9.35 -16.93 -11.29
N ASN A 141 -8.08 -17.01 -10.91
CA ASN A 141 -7.63 -16.62 -9.58
C ASN A 141 -7.71 -15.11 -9.40
N VAL A 142 -7.28 -14.32 -10.36
CA VAL A 142 -7.42 -12.85 -10.30
C VAL A 142 -8.89 -12.46 -10.32
N MET A 143 -9.73 -13.07 -11.18
CA MET A 143 -11.18 -12.78 -11.24
C MET A 143 -11.91 -13.12 -9.94
N LYS A 144 -11.50 -14.13 -9.17
CA LYS A 144 -12.03 -14.37 -7.82
C LYS A 144 -11.76 -13.17 -6.89
N VAL A 145 -10.57 -12.58 -6.99
CA VAL A 145 -10.24 -11.35 -6.25
C VAL A 145 -11.10 -10.19 -6.74
N VAL A 146 -11.15 -9.96 -8.06
CA VAL A 146 -11.96 -8.90 -8.69
C VAL A 146 -13.42 -8.96 -8.22
N ASN A 147 -14.02 -10.15 -8.25
CA ASN A 147 -15.42 -10.36 -7.84
C ASN A 147 -15.65 -10.15 -6.33
N SER A 148 -14.58 -10.19 -5.53
CA SER A 148 -14.62 -9.92 -4.09
C SER A 148 -14.26 -8.48 -3.74
N LEU A 149 -13.79 -7.67 -4.71
CA LEU A 149 -13.49 -6.26 -4.48
C LEU A 149 -14.78 -5.51 -4.08
N PRO A 150 -14.68 -4.56 -3.17
CA PRO A 150 -15.79 -3.68 -2.81
C PRO A 150 -16.28 -2.94 -4.06
N LYS A 151 -17.55 -3.14 -4.47
CA LYS A 151 -18.13 -2.60 -5.71
C LYS A 151 -18.34 -1.07 -5.74
N ASN A 152 -18.23 -0.44 -4.61
CA ASN A 152 -18.10 1.00 -4.47
C ASN A 152 -16.90 1.17 -3.57
N GLY A 153 -15.92 1.96 -3.94
CA GLY A 153 -14.81 2.19 -3.02
C GLY A 153 -15.37 2.32 -1.61
N ILE A 154 -15.43 1.18 -0.91
CA ILE A 154 -15.74 1.23 0.51
C ILE A 154 -14.49 1.88 1.08
N LYS A 155 -14.51 3.21 1.14
CA LYS A 155 -14.01 3.80 2.36
C LYS A 155 -14.65 2.92 3.43
N ILE A 156 -13.85 2.05 4.10
CA ILE A 156 -14.25 1.73 5.45
C ILE A 156 -14.40 3.14 6.02
N SER A 157 -15.63 3.58 6.15
CA SER A 157 -15.94 4.51 7.18
C SER A 157 -15.69 3.71 8.47
N GLU A 158 -14.40 3.58 8.88
CA GLU A 158 -14.20 3.78 10.30
C GLU A 158 -15.04 5.01 10.59
N PRO A 159 -15.90 5.00 11.63
CA PRO A 159 -16.72 6.16 11.93
C PRO A 159 -15.79 7.35 11.80
N GLU A 160 -16.17 8.30 10.93
CA GLU A 160 -15.34 9.46 10.60
C GLU A 160 -14.91 10.04 11.94
N VAL A 161 -13.67 9.74 12.35
CA VAL A 161 -13.20 10.21 13.65
C VAL A 161 -12.97 11.69 13.44
N ILE A 162 -14.01 12.46 13.72
CA ILE A 162 -13.94 13.91 13.71
C ILE A 162 -13.17 14.29 14.97
N TYR A 163 -11.92 14.69 14.76
CA TYR A 163 -11.11 15.21 15.86
C TYR A 163 -11.50 16.66 16.14
N GLU A 164 -11.63 16.98 17.43
CA GLU A 164 -11.94 18.32 17.91
C GLU A 164 -10.84 18.80 18.87
N VAL A 165 -10.47 20.05 18.73
CA VAL A 165 -9.52 20.69 19.65
C VAL A 165 -10.18 20.77 21.05
N GLY A 166 -9.41 20.42 22.07
CA GLY A 166 -9.86 20.38 23.46
C GLY A 166 -10.43 19.03 23.91
N LYS A 167 -10.71 18.11 23.01
CA LYS A 167 -11.17 16.74 23.34
C LYS A 167 -10.00 15.83 23.70
N GLU A 168 -10.32 14.77 24.40
CA GLU A 168 -9.39 13.71 24.79
C GLU A 168 -9.57 12.51 23.88
N TYR A 169 -8.46 11.86 23.55
CA TYR A 169 -8.39 10.70 22.66
C TYR A 169 -7.38 9.69 23.15
N THR A 170 -7.64 8.39 22.93
CA THR A 170 -6.79 7.29 23.39
C THR A 170 -5.94 6.76 22.24
N LEU A 171 -4.64 6.61 22.47
CA LEU A 171 -3.69 6.01 21.54
C LEU A 171 -3.96 4.50 21.39
N GLN A 172 -4.12 4.05 20.14
CA GLN A 172 -4.38 2.63 19.83
C GLN A 172 -3.10 1.82 19.62
N ASP A 173 -1.96 2.51 19.54
CA ASP A 173 -0.62 1.94 19.41
C ASP A 173 0.41 2.87 20.06
N ASN A 174 1.68 2.41 20.16
CA ASN A 174 2.78 3.26 20.61
C ASN A 174 3.07 4.33 19.56
N MET A 175 2.98 5.61 19.96
CA MET A 175 3.02 6.73 19.03
C MET A 175 4.25 7.61 19.18
N ILE A 176 5.07 7.67 18.14
CA ILE A 176 6.23 8.57 18.09
C ILE A 176 5.77 10.02 18.15
N VAL A 177 6.32 10.78 19.12
CA VAL A 177 6.08 12.22 19.22
C VAL A 177 7.06 12.98 18.34
N ARG A 178 6.54 13.94 17.56
CA ARG A 178 7.32 14.74 16.61
C ARG A 178 7.19 16.24 16.87
N THR A 179 8.14 17.00 16.35
CA THR A 179 8.17 18.47 16.46
C THR A 179 7.16 19.17 15.55
N GLY A 180 6.60 18.45 14.58
CA GLY A 180 5.61 18.94 13.62
C GLY A 180 4.77 17.82 13.03
N ALA A 181 3.69 18.18 12.33
CA ALA A 181 2.82 17.25 11.62
C ALA A 181 3.54 16.73 10.35
N GLY A 182 3.82 15.43 10.32
CA GLY A 182 4.48 14.74 9.20
C GLY A 182 5.59 13.79 9.65
N THR A 183 5.77 12.70 8.91
CA THR A 183 6.79 11.68 9.21
C THR A 183 8.22 12.18 9.00
N ASN A 184 8.41 13.23 8.21
CA ASN A 184 9.67 13.91 7.96
C ASN A 184 10.08 14.90 9.09
N CYS A 185 9.18 15.22 10.01
CA CYS A 185 9.50 16.06 11.16
C CYS A 185 10.35 15.29 12.19
N LYS A 186 11.26 16.00 12.88
CA LYS A 186 12.13 15.41 13.89
C LYS A 186 11.32 14.75 15.01
N LYS A 187 11.82 13.62 15.53
CA LYS A 187 11.32 13.02 16.77
C LYS A 187 11.68 13.91 17.95
N VAL A 188 10.77 14.06 18.90
CA VAL A 188 11.00 14.86 20.12
C VAL A 188 11.99 14.14 21.06
N GLY A 189 11.92 12.81 21.13
CA GLY A 189 12.71 11.99 22.05
C GLY A 189 12.23 12.12 23.50
N HIS A 190 12.64 11.18 24.36
CA HIS A 190 12.21 11.13 25.75
C HIS A 190 12.47 12.44 26.51
N SER A 191 13.67 13.00 26.35
CA SER A 191 14.08 14.25 27.07
C SER A 191 13.18 15.44 26.73
N GLY A 192 12.65 15.50 25.51
CA GLY A 192 11.81 16.59 25.03
C GLY A 192 10.31 16.44 25.33
N LEU A 193 9.87 15.30 25.84
CA LEU A 193 8.48 15.13 26.28
C LEU A 193 8.19 15.96 27.52
N THR A 194 6.92 16.33 27.71
CA THR A 194 6.47 16.95 28.97
C THR A 194 6.67 16.00 30.14
N ALA A 195 6.64 16.53 31.36
CA ALA A 195 6.77 15.72 32.59
C ALA A 195 5.72 14.60 32.65
N ASP A 196 4.51 14.87 32.17
CA ASP A 196 3.44 13.87 32.07
C ASP A 196 3.70 12.90 30.92
N GLY A 197 4.07 13.37 29.74
CA GLY A 197 4.41 12.51 28.60
C GLY A 197 5.52 11.50 28.93
N LYS A 198 6.50 11.86 29.75
CA LYS A 198 7.56 10.94 30.23
C LYS A 198 7.06 9.76 31.06
N LYS A 199 5.92 9.89 31.73
CA LYS A 199 5.29 8.79 32.48
C LYS A 199 4.68 7.74 31.52
N HIS A 200 4.36 8.15 30.32
CA HIS A 200 3.74 7.35 29.26
C HIS A 200 4.73 6.95 28.14
N ASP A 201 6.02 7.00 28.41
CA ASP A 201 7.13 6.56 27.55
C ASP A 201 7.99 5.60 28.37
N THR A 202 7.46 4.40 28.61
CA THR A 202 8.04 3.44 29.57
C THR A 202 9.39 2.90 29.12
N ASP A 203 9.60 2.77 27.83
CA ASP A 203 10.87 2.31 27.21
C ASP A 203 11.84 3.47 26.91
N LYS A 204 11.45 4.71 27.19
CA LYS A 204 12.25 5.95 27.02
C LYS A 204 12.74 6.20 25.59
N ASN A 205 11.98 5.75 24.61
CA ASN A 205 12.31 5.93 23.18
C ASN A 205 11.73 7.21 22.55
N GLY A 206 10.92 7.97 23.30
CA GLY A 206 10.25 9.18 22.85
C GLY A 206 8.91 8.94 22.16
N SER A 207 8.34 7.75 22.37
CA SER A 207 6.96 7.42 21.96
C SER A 207 6.05 7.45 23.19
N LEU A 208 4.80 7.84 23.01
CA LEU A 208 3.76 7.63 24.00
C LEU A 208 3.18 6.22 23.84
N ASP A 209 3.03 5.52 24.94
CA ASP A 209 2.58 4.14 24.98
C ASP A 209 1.11 4.00 24.55
N LYS A 210 0.78 2.86 23.96
CA LYS A 210 -0.61 2.45 23.69
C LYS A 210 -1.46 2.60 24.95
N GLY A 211 -2.67 3.11 24.78
CA GLY A 211 -3.61 3.37 25.87
C GLY A 211 -3.43 4.74 26.52
N THR A 212 -2.39 5.50 26.17
CA THR A 212 -2.22 6.88 26.68
C THR A 212 -3.39 7.74 26.18
N ILE A 213 -3.96 8.51 27.08
CA ILE A 213 -4.98 9.53 26.76
C ILE A 213 -4.28 10.86 26.53
N ILE A 214 -4.54 11.49 25.39
CA ILE A 214 -4.00 12.79 25.02
C ILE A 214 -5.11 13.81 24.82
N THR A 215 -4.89 15.05 25.24
CA THR A 215 -5.76 16.17 24.88
C THR A 215 -5.32 16.78 23.56
N CYS A 216 -6.21 16.86 22.58
CA CYS A 216 -5.96 17.50 21.29
C CYS A 216 -5.82 19.02 21.46
N LYS A 217 -4.68 19.59 21.09
CA LYS A 217 -4.43 21.05 21.12
C LYS A 217 -4.53 21.69 19.74
N GLU A 218 -4.29 20.90 18.69
CA GLU A 218 -4.31 21.35 17.29
C GLU A 218 -4.48 20.16 16.37
N ILE A 219 -5.11 20.36 15.23
CA ILE A 219 -5.34 19.34 14.21
C ILE A 219 -4.71 19.82 12.91
N LYS A 220 -3.98 18.96 12.22
CA LYS A 220 -3.40 19.27 10.91
C LYS A 220 -3.53 18.10 9.96
N THR A 221 -4.09 18.35 8.77
CA THR A 221 -4.10 17.40 7.66
C THR A 221 -2.93 17.71 6.73
N THR A 222 -2.16 16.70 6.35
CA THR A 222 -1.06 16.82 5.39
C THR A 222 -1.56 16.53 3.96
N GLY A 223 -0.75 16.87 2.94
CA GLY A 223 -1.17 16.77 1.54
C GLY A 223 -1.50 15.37 1.04
N ASN A 224 -1.10 14.31 1.76
CA ASN A 224 -1.45 12.91 1.50
C ASN A 224 -2.71 12.43 2.25
N GLY A 225 -3.42 13.34 2.95
CA GLY A 225 -4.62 13.02 3.71
C GLY A 225 -4.38 12.49 5.13
N ASP A 226 -3.15 12.39 5.58
CA ASP A 226 -2.85 12.00 6.97
C ASP A 226 -3.29 13.10 7.95
N VAL A 227 -3.88 12.70 9.07
CA VAL A 227 -4.31 13.59 10.15
C VAL A 227 -3.35 13.48 11.33
N TRP A 228 -2.90 14.61 11.80
CA TRP A 228 -1.99 14.75 12.94
C TRP A 228 -2.64 15.55 14.05
N LEU A 229 -2.52 15.06 15.28
CA LEU A 229 -2.95 15.78 16.47
C LEU A 229 -1.73 16.31 17.23
N ARG A 230 -1.82 17.55 17.66
CA ARG A 230 -0.86 18.11 18.61
C ARG A 230 -1.37 17.83 20.02
N CYS A 231 -0.58 17.11 20.79
CA CYS A 231 -0.76 16.97 22.23
C CYS A 231 0.25 17.85 22.99
N PRO A 232 0.21 17.93 24.33
CA PRO A 232 1.17 18.74 25.09
C PRO A 232 2.64 18.40 24.84
N SER A 233 2.96 17.14 24.52
CA SER A 233 4.34 16.67 24.24
C SER A 233 4.79 16.90 22.78
N GLY A 234 3.88 17.19 21.85
CA GLY A 234 4.18 17.40 20.43
C GLY A 234 3.13 16.79 19.50
N TRP A 235 3.51 16.46 18.29
CA TRP A 235 2.62 15.94 17.26
C TRP A 235 2.66 14.42 17.18
N VAL A 236 1.49 13.79 17.12
CA VAL A 236 1.31 12.36 16.91
C VAL A 236 0.39 12.11 15.72
N ALA A 237 0.62 11.04 14.98
CA ALA A 237 -0.23 10.67 13.85
C ALA A 237 -1.56 10.10 14.36
N ALA A 238 -2.67 10.73 14.01
CA ALA A 238 -4.00 10.24 14.33
C ALA A 238 -4.53 9.30 13.24
N ILE A 239 -4.34 9.71 11.99
CA ILE A 239 -4.58 8.89 10.81
C ILE A 239 -3.32 8.96 9.95
N HIS A 240 -2.75 7.83 9.59
CA HIS A 240 -1.58 7.75 8.73
C HIS A 240 -1.72 6.58 7.76
N ASN A 241 -1.56 6.85 6.45
CA ASN A 241 -1.80 5.89 5.39
C ASN A 241 -3.15 5.17 5.52
N GLY A 242 -4.22 5.93 5.85
CA GLY A 242 -5.58 5.41 6.01
C GLY A 242 -5.83 4.59 7.29
N THR A 243 -4.85 4.40 8.16
CA THR A 243 -4.99 3.70 9.43
C THR A 243 -5.23 4.70 10.57
N VAL A 244 -6.25 4.42 11.41
CA VAL A 244 -6.59 5.22 12.59
C VAL A 244 -5.80 4.71 13.79
N TYR A 245 -4.97 5.57 14.36
CA TYR A 245 -4.12 5.28 15.53
C TYR A 245 -4.60 5.94 16.81
N ILE A 246 -5.57 6.84 16.72
CA ILE A 246 -6.09 7.61 17.87
C ILE A 246 -7.62 7.61 17.79
N LYS A 247 -8.28 7.25 18.89
CA LYS A 247 -9.77 7.22 19.00
C LYS A 247 -10.25 7.91 20.25
#